data_f43c7a30e1c90ef98e27fedaf35281d3
#
_entry.id   f43c7a30e1c90ef98e27fedaf35281d3
#
_cell.length_a   1.000
_cell.length_b   1.000
_cell.length_c   1.000
_cell.angle_alpha   90.00
_cell.angle_beta   90.00
_cell.angle_gamma   90.00
#
_symmetry.space_group_name_H-M   'P 1'
#
loop_
_entity.id
_entity.type
_entity.pdbx_description
1 polymer ?
#
loop_
_entity_poly.entity_id
_entity_poly.type
_entity_poly.pdbx_seq_one_letter_code
_entity_poly.pdbx_strand_id
1 'polypeptide(L)'
;MPASYVHQSVAAHAADALTLFDSDAERAALLAGAEGPDPMFFCFRPGKPFAPLVASTLHTQKTDDFLLALCDACAGDALLRAYCCGFFTHYATDTAFHPFVYAHSITAEGKYSGNAHCTLEHQLETLHYRREGHATGLPIQMGGFAALDDAQRKKIAAALSVALTRIFPDSALSPRRLETCFSDAVGLCRFLRSEDGKRYRTLGGVLSPFKLDATLHAHMMPAEPPTEDIANDAHAPWASIWTPDEIRHDSFDDLFSASVGRSEELMLAANALMNGRGSYAALRSLHGGLSYDSGLPWQSTCPPSQAPGVK
;
A
#
# COMPACT_ATOMS: atom_id res chain seq x y z
N MET A 1 5.42 -3.49 3.60
CA MET A 1 4.65 -4.14 2.53
C MET A 1 3.24 -4.28 3.00
N PRO A 2 2.30 -3.95 2.19
CA PRO A 2 1.01 -3.50 2.64
C PRO A 2 0.03 -4.61 2.86
N ALA A 3 -0.88 -4.27 3.70
CA ALA A 3 -2.20 -4.86 3.81
C ALA A 3 -2.99 -4.62 2.52
N SER A 4 -2.71 -5.38 1.46
CA SER A 4 -3.33 -5.25 0.12
C SER A 4 -4.85 -5.13 0.21
N TYR A 5 -5.50 -5.92 1.07
CA TYR A 5 -6.95 -5.89 1.21
C TYR A 5 -7.45 -4.60 1.88
N VAL A 6 -6.76 -4.08 2.88
CA VAL A 6 -7.14 -2.80 3.52
C VAL A 6 -7.09 -1.67 2.51
N HIS A 7 -6.05 -1.60 1.68
CA HIS A 7 -5.95 -0.63 0.58
C HIS A 7 -7.09 -0.77 -0.43
N GLN A 8 -7.40 -1.99 -0.86
CA GLN A 8 -8.50 -2.27 -1.78
C GLN A 8 -9.85 -1.90 -1.16
N SER A 9 -10.06 -2.19 0.14
CA SER A 9 -11.30 -1.86 0.85
C SER A 9 -11.47 -0.34 0.98
N VAL A 10 -10.44 0.41 1.37
CA VAL A 10 -10.48 1.89 1.39
C VAL A 10 -10.83 2.45 0.02
N ALA A 11 -10.18 1.97 -1.05
CA ALA A 11 -10.45 2.43 -2.41
C ALA A 11 -11.88 2.12 -2.86
N ALA A 12 -12.39 0.92 -2.51
CA ALA A 12 -13.75 0.51 -2.84
C ALA A 12 -14.77 1.39 -2.12
N HIS A 13 -14.63 1.60 -0.80
CA HIS A 13 -15.54 2.44 -0.02
C HIS A 13 -15.57 3.89 -0.53
N ALA A 14 -14.39 4.47 -0.80
CA ALA A 14 -14.31 5.83 -1.32
C ALA A 14 -14.95 5.97 -2.71
N ALA A 15 -14.73 5.00 -3.62
CA ALA A 15 -15.32 5.03 -4.95
C ALA A 15 -16.85 4.82 -4.92
N ASP A 16 -17.35 3.95 -4.05
CA ASP A 16 -18.78 3.70 -3.86
C ASP A 16 -19.49 4.95 -3.33
N ALA A 17 -18.91 5.63 -2.34
CA ALA A 17 -19.44 6.88 -1.80
C ALA A 17 -19.52 7.98 -2.87
N LEU A 18 -18.55 8.03 -3.78
CA LEU A 18 -18.49 9.01 -4.86
C LEU A 18 -19.23 8.59 -6.14
N THR A 19 -19.71 7.35 -6.22
CA THR A 19 -20.31 6.77 -7.43
C THR A 19 -19.38 6.90 -8.66
N LEU A 20 -18.11 6.53 -8.47
CA LEU A 20 -17.07 6.59 -9.50
C LEU A 20 -16.63 5.19 -9.93
N PHE A 21 -16.27 5.06 -11.22
CA PHE A 21 -15.68 3.85 -11.79
C PHE A 21 -16.58 2.62 -11.72
N ASP A 22 -17.72 2.68 -12.43
CA ASP A 22 -18.78 1.65 -12.38
C ASP A 22 -18.50 0.43 -13.27
N SER A 23 -17.61 0.54 -14.27
CA SER A 23 -17.29 -0.61 -15.12
C SER A 23 -16.31 -1.57 -14.42
N ASP A 24 -16.43 -2.88 -14.68
CA ASP A 24 -15.54 -3.92 -14.12
C ASP A 24 -14.05 -3.61 -14.39
N ALA A 25 -13.74 -3.09 -15.56
CA ALA A 25 -12.36 -2.74 -15.94
C ALA A 25 -11.83 -1.54 -15.15
N GLU A 26 -12.63 -0.49 -14.98
CA GLU A 26 -12.24 0.68 -14.17
C GLU A 26 -12.16 0.31 -12.68
N ARG A 27 -13.07 -0.53 -12.20
CA ARG A 27 -13.04 -1.04 -10.83
C ARG A 27 -11.76 -1.85 -10.56
N ALA A 28 -11.42 -2.77 -11.47
CA ALA A 28 -10.18 -3.53 -11.39
C ALA A 28 -8.94 -2.62 -11.42
N ALA A 29 -8.94 -1.59 -12.27
CA ALA A 29 -7.85 -0.63 -12.35
C ALA A 29 -7.73 0.24 -11.08
N LEU A 30 -8.84 0.67 -10.49
CA LEU A 30 -8.87 1.37 -9.20
C LEU A 30 -8.23 0.51 -8.11
N LEU A 31 -8.66 -0.75 -7.97
CA LEU A 31 -8.12 -1.68 -6.99
C LEU A 31 -6.63 -2.01 -7.25
N ALA A 32 -6.22 -2.08 -8.53
CA ALA A 32 -4.80 -2.22 -8.87
C ALA A 32 -3.99 -0.95 -8.50
N GLY A 33 -4.57 0.23 -8.67
CA GLY A 33 -3.98 1.48 -8.23
C GLY A 33 -3.85 1.57 -6.72
N ALA A 34 -4.82 1.03 -5.97
CA ALA A 34 -4.78 0.97 -4.51
C ALA A 34 -3.60 0.15 -3.95
N GLU A 35 -2.98 -0.71 -4.76
CA GLU A 35 -1.71 -1.36 -4.40
C GLU A 35 -0.50 -0.41 -4.50
N GLY A 36 -0.65 0.78 -5.09
CA GLY A 36 0.39 1.78 -5.19
C GLY A 36 1.70 1.25 -5.80
N PRO A 37 2.86 1.54 -5.17
CA PRO A 37 4.16 1.05 -5.60
C PRO A 37 4.48 -0.39 -5.15
N ASP A 38 3.66 -1.01 -4.31
CA ASP A 38 3.97 -2.24 -3.60
C ASP A 38 4.20 -3.49 -4.45
N PRO A 39 3.55 -3.66 -5.62
CA PRO A 39 3.88 -4.78 -6.51
C PRO A 39 5.37 -4.85 -6.85
N MET A 40 6.09 -3.74 -6.77
CA MET A 40 7.53 -3.70 -7.02
C MET A 40 8.36 -4.34 -5.90
N PHE A 41 7.87 -4.38 -4.66
CA PHE A 41 8.54 -5.09 -3.56
C PHE A 41 8.62 -6.61 -3.77
N PHE A 42 7.71 -7.17 -4.55
CA PHE A 42 7.67 -8.62 -4.84
C PHE A 42 8.54 -9.03 -6.04
N CYS A 43 9.16 -8.09 -6.73
CA CYS A 43 9.93 -8.35 -7.93
C CYS A 43 11.42 -8.51 -7.62
N PHE A 44 11.82 -9.70 -7.16
CA PHE A 44 13.21 -10.04 -6.82
C PHE A 44 14.09 -10.43 -8.01
N ARG A 45 13.57 -10.40 -9.22
CA ARG A 45 14.34 -10.74 -10.42
C ARG A 45 15.54 -9.80 -10.60
N PRO A 46 16.71 -10.30 -10.98
CA PRO A 46 17.88 -9.47 -11.24
C PRO A 46 17.60 -8.38 -12.27
N GLY A 47 18.19 -7.22 -12.08
CA GLY A 47 18.06 -6.08 -13.02
C GLY A 47 18.37 -4.76 -12.35
N LYS A 48 18.73 -3.77 -13.16
CA LYS A 48 18.93 -2.38 -12.71
C LYS A 48 17.92 -1.48 -13.43
N PRO A 49 17.24 -0.60 -12.69
CA PRO A 49 17.25 -0.50 -11.24
C PRO A 49 16.59 -1.72 -10.55
N PHE A 50 16.91 -1.94 -9.27
CA PHE A 50 16.30 -3.01 -8.47
C PHE A 50 14.90 -2.56 -8.01
N ALA A 51 13.86 -3.28 -8.42
CA ALA A 51 12.47 -2.86 -8.26
C ALA A 51 12.04 -2.58 -6.80
N PRO A 52 12.41 -3.41 -5.78
CA PRO A 52 12.10 -3.08 -4.40
C PRO A 52 12.69 -1.75 -3.91
N LEU A 53 13.86 -1.37 -4.39
CA LEU A 53 14.47 -0.08 -4.04
C LEU A 53 13.70 1.09 -4.67
N VAL A 54 13.17 0.91 -5.88
CA VAL A 54 12.31 1.91 -6.52
C VAL A 54 11.00 2.08 -5.74
N ALA A 55 10.38 0.98 -5.29
CA ALA A 55 9.22 1.03 -4.42
C ALA A 55 9.50 1.84 -3.15
N SER A 56 10.58 1.53 -2.42
CA SER A 56 10.99 2.26 -1.22
C SER A 56 11.24 3.76 -1.51
N THR A 57 11.82 4.08 -2.67
CA THR A 57 12.03 5.48 -3.07
C THR A 57 10.69 6.21 -3.27
N LEU A 58 9.71 5.57 -3.90
CA LEU A 58 8.38 6.13 -4.08
C LEU A 58 7.63 6.38 -2.76
N HIS A 59 7.87 5.58 -1.73
CA HIS A 59 7.27 5.79 -0.41
C HIS A 59 7.85 7.00 0.33
N THR A 60 9.09 7.39 0.01
CA THR A 60 9.84 8.31 0.88
C THR A 60 10.34 9.57 0.20
N GLN A 61 10.30 9.68 -1.13
CA GLN A 61 10.93 10.79 -1.84
C GLN A 61 10.04 11.33 -2.97
N LYS A 62 9.99 12.65 -3.10
CA LYS A 62 9.30 13.37 -4.18
C LYS A 62 7.86 12.89 -4.42
N THR A 63 7.19 12.54 -3.35
CA THR A 63 5.84 11.95 -3.39
C THR A 63 4.85 12.87 -4.08
N ASP A 64 4.97 14.18 -3.82
CA ASP A 64 4.16 15.23 -4.43
C ASP A 64 4.35 15.34 -5.95
N ASP A 65 5.58 15.44 -6.41
CA ASP A 65 5.90 15.54 -7.83
C ASP A 65 5.51 14.27 -8.59
N PHE A 66 5.72 13.10 -7.96
CA PHE A 66 5.37 11.82 -8.57
C PHE A 66 3.86 11.65 -8.77
N LEU A 67 3.04 11.99 -7.77
CA LEU A 67 1.58 11.91 -7.87
C LEU A 67 1.03 12.81 -8.98
N LEU A 68 1.58 14.02 -9.14
CA LEU A 68 1.19 14.92 -10.23
C LEU A 68 1.65 14.41 -11.60
N ALA A 69 2.86 13.85 -11.70
CA ALA A 69 3.35 13.23 -12.94
C ALA A 69 2.50 12.02 -13.35
N LEU A 70 1.99 11.26 -12.36
CA LEU A 70 1.09 10.14 -12.61
C LEU A 70 -0.27 10.63 -13.14
N CYS A 71 -0.82 11.72 -12.61
CA CYS A 71 -2.02 12.34 -13.16
C CYS A 71 -1.85 12.70 -14.64
N ASP A 72 -0.72 13.33 -15.00
CA ASP A 72 -0.41 13.68 -16.40
C ASP A 72 -0.35 12.45 -17.30
N ALA A 73 0.32 11.38 -16.83
CA ALA A 73 0.47 10.15 -17.59
C ALA A 73 -0.86 9.37 -17.75
N CYS A 74 -1.83 9.60 -16.87
CA CYS A 74 -3.11 8.91 -16.84
C CYS A 74 -4.27 9.73 -17.44
N ALA A 75 -4.06 11.00 -17.75
CA ALA A 75 -5.10 11.85 -18.33
C ALA A 75 -5.58 11.32 -19.69
N GLY A 76 -6.88 11.50 -19.99
CA GLY A 76 -7.46 11.16 -21.29
C GLY A 76 -7.88 9.69 -21.47
N ASP A 77 -7.59 8.79 -20.55
CA ASP A 77 -8.00 7.38 -20.59
C ASP A 77 -8.75 6.99 -19.31
N ALA A 78 -9.94 6.43 -19.42
CA ALA A 78 -10.80 6.12 -18.28
C ALA A 78 -10.18 5.06 -17.34
N LEU A 79 -9.62 3.99 -17.89
CA LEU A 79 -8.95 2.94 -17.11
C LEU A 79 -7.73 3.50 -16.34
N LEU A 80 -6.90 4.33 -17.00
CA LEU A 80 -5.75 4.95 -16.37
C LEU A 80 -6.14 5.97 -15.29
N ARG A 81 -7.23 6.73 -15.49
CA ARG A 81 -7.75 7.61 -14.44
C ARG A 81 -8.19 6.83 -13.21
N ALA A 82 -8.88 5.71 -13.39
CA ALA A 82 -9.26 4.84 -12.29
C ALA A 82 -8.03 4.32 -11.54
N TYR A 83 -7.02 3.84 -12.25
CA TYR A 83 -5.74 3.43 -11.68
C TYR A 83 -5.06 4.56 -10.88
N CYS A 84 -4.98 5.75 -11.46
CA CYS A 84 -4.38 6.92 -10.79
C CYS A 84 -5.15 7.29 -9.51
N CYS A 85 -6.48 7.30 -9.56
CA CYS A 85 -7.31 7.53 -8.38
C CYS A 85 -7.07 6.49 -7.30
N GLY A 86 -6.96 5.20 -7.66
CA GLY A 86 -6.55 4.15 -6.74
C GLY A 86 -5.16 4.40 -6.12
N PHE A 87 -4.21 4.90 -6.90
CA PHE A 87 -2.88 5.24 -6.38
C PHE A 87 -2.93 6.35 -5.32
N PHE A 88 -3.84 7.32 -5.46
CA PHE A 88 -4.09 8.32 -4.43
C PHE A 88 -4.75 7.71 -3.17
N THR A 89 -5.57 6.67 -3.31
CA THR A 89 -6.11 5.98 -2.12
C THR A 89 -5.03 5.20 -1.38
N HIS A 90 -4.08 4.58 -2.10
CA HIS A 90 -2.90 3.98 -1.47
C HIS A 90 -2.13 5.02 -0.65
N TYR A 91 -1.81 6.18 -1.25
CA TYR A 91 -1.16 7.28 -0.57
C TYR A 91 -1.90 7.71 0.70
N ALA A 92 -3.23 7.89 0.62
CA ALA A 92 -4.05 8.29 1.76
C ALA A 92 -4.01 7.24 2.89
N THR A 93 -4.07 5.96 2.53
CA THR A 93 -4.05 4.85 3.48
C THR A 93 -2.71 4.74 4.17
N ASP A 94 -1.61 4.69 3.43
CA ASP A 94 -0.27 4.56 4.00
C ASP A 94 0.10 5.72 4.92
N THR A 95 -0.15 6.95 4.48
CA THR A 95 0.15 8.13 5.31
C THR A 95 -0.62 8.17 6.63
N ALA A 96 -1.77 7.50 6.72
CA ALA A 96 -2.57 7.38 7.93
C ALA A 96 -2.14 6.18 8.80
N PHE A 97 -1.97 4.99 8.18
CA PHE A 97 -1.74 3.73 8.89
C PHE A 97 -0.29 3.46 9.26
N HIS A 98 0.67 3.79 8.41
CA HIS A 98 2.07 3.47 8.67
C HIS A 98 2.61 4.04 9.98
N PRO A 99 2.28 5.29 10.40
CA PRO A 99 2.68 5.76 11.73
C PRO A 99 2.26 4.82 12.87
N PHE A 100 1.07 4.22 12.79
CA PHE A 100 0.56 3.24 13.74
C PHE A 100 1.30 1.90 13.61
N VAL A 101 1.44 1.38 12.40
CA VAL A 101 2.10 0.09 12.15
C VAL A 101 3.57 0.14 12.58
N TYR A 102 4.28 1.20 12.25
CA TYR A 102 5.68 1.39 12.69
C TYR A 102 5.80 1.49 14.21
N ALA A 103 4.89 2.22 14.88
CA ALA A 103 4.89 2.33 16.34
C ALA A 103 4.77 0.96 17.03
N HIS A 104 3.93 0.07 16.48
CA HIS A 104 3.69 -1.26 17.00
C HIS A 104 4.66 -2.33 16.45
N SER A 105 5.66 -1.92 15.65
CA SER A 105 6.68 -2.80 15.09
C SER A 105 8.05 -2.65 15.75
N ILE A 106 8.10 -2.04 16.94
CA ILE A 106 9.32 -1.86 17.74
C ILE A 106 9.49 -3.06 18.68
N THR A 107 10.68 -3.67 18.65
CA THR A 107 11.03 -4.78 19.55
C THR A 107 11.19 -4.31 21.00
N ALA A 108 11.26 -5.26 21.94
CA ALA A 108 11.51 -4.97 23.35
C ALA A 108 12.85 -4.22 23.58
N GLU A 109 13.80 -4.37 22.67
CA GLU A 109 15.09 -3.66 22.71
C GLU A 109 15.00 -2.24 22.13
N GLY A 110 13.82 -1.79 21.68
CA GLY A 110 13.59 -0.49 21.09
C GLY A 110 14.01 -0.37 19.62
N LYS A 111 14.16 -1.48 18.89
CA LYS A 111 14.57 -1.48 17.47
C LYS A 111 13.39 -1.75 16.56
N TYR A 112 13.38 -1.11 15.40
CA TYR A 112 12.41 -1.43 14.36
C TYR A 112 12.63 -2.85 13.80
N SER A 113 11.51 -3.55 13.57
CA SER A 113 11.49 -4.89 12.99
C SER A 113 10.57 -4.96 11.76
N GLY A 114 11.15 -5.14 10.58
CA GLY A 114 10.37 -5.33 9.33
C GLY A 114 9.48 -6.57 9.36
N ASN A 115 9.91 -7.65 10.03
CA ASN A 115 9.06 -8.83 10.18
C ASN A 115 7.85 -8.55 11.08
N ALA A 116 8.01 -7.79 12.17
CA ALA A 116 6.88 -7.39 13.03
C ALA A 116 5.91 -6.48 12.27
N HIS A 117 6.42 -5.55 11.46
CA HIS A 117 5.65 -4.67 10.58
C HIS A 117 4.76 -5.50 9.62
N CYS A 118 5.36 -6.36 8.82
CA CYS A 118 4.60 -7.20 7.88
C CYS A 118 3.60 -8.13 8.59
N THR A 119 3.98 -8.69 9.75
CA THR A 119 3.10 -9.54 10.53
C THR A 119 1.85 -8.79 11.01
N LEU A 120 2.04 -7.60 11.57
CA LEU A 120 0.94 -6.77 12.05
C LEU A 120 -0.01 -6.40 10.90
N GLU A 121 0.51 -5.98 9.77
CA GLU A 121 -0.30 -5.64 8.60
C GLU A 121 -1.16 -6.82 8.14
N HIS A 122 -0.59 -8.01 8.00
CA HIS A 122 -1.35 -9.20 7.58
C HIS A 122 -2.37 -9.67 8.65
N GLN A 123 -2.09 -9.44 9.92
CA GLN A 123 -3.05 -9.68 11.00
C GLN A 123 -4.23 -8.69 10.95
N LEU A 124 -3.95 -7.41 10.71
CA LEU A 124 -4.97 -6.38 10.54
C LEU A 124 -5.83 -6.63 9.30
N GLU A 125 -5.23 -7.10 8.17
CA GLU A 125 -6.00 -7.54 7.00
C GLU A 125 -7.00 -8.63 7.33
N THR A 126 -6.55 -9.68 8.02
CA THR A 126 -7.42 -10.80 8.40
C THR A 126 -8.52 -10.32 9.34
N LEU A 127 -8.19 -9.48 10.31
CA LEU A 127 -9.17 -8.88 11.24
C LEU A 127 -10.21 -8.04 10.49
N HIS A 128 -9.77 -7.14 9.62
CA HIS A 128 -10.67 -6.29 8.84
C HIS A 128 -11.58 -7.13 7.94
N TYR A 129 -11.05 -8.14 7.26
CA TYR A 129 -11.83 -9.07 6.45
C TYR A 129 -12.94 -9.77 7.25
N ARG A 130 -12.64 -10.16 8.51
CA ARG A 130 -13.66 -10.69 9.42
C ARG A 130 -14.71 -9.65 9.83
N ARG A 131 -14.30 -8.41 10.08
CA ARG A 131 -15.19 -7.29 10.43
C ARG A 131 -16.15 -6.92 9.29
N GLU A 132 -15.74 -7.09 8.06
CA GLU A 132 -16.60 -6.92 6.88
C GLU A 132 -17.59 -8.09 6.66
N GLY A 133 -17.68 -9.04 7.58
CA GLY A 133 -18.67 -10.11 7.58
C GLY A 133 -18.24 -11.41 6.90
N HIS A 134 -16.98 -11.54 6.51
CA HIS A 134 -16.44 -12.76 5.92
C HIS A 134 -16.05 -13.77 7.00
N ALA A 135 -16.92 -14.70 7.33
CA ALA A 135 -16.72 -15.66 8.42
C ALA A 135 -15.53 -16.61 8.20
N THR A 136 -15.18 -16.90 6.96
CA THR A 136 -14.11 -17.85 6.58
C THR A 136 -13.33 -17.38 5.37
N GLY A 137 -12.23 -18.05 5.06
CA GLY A 137 -11.35 -17.71 3.94
C GLY A 137 -10.41 -16.54 4.24
N LEU A 138 -9.67 -16.13 3.24
CA LEU A 138 -8.76 -14.98 3.29
C LEU A 138 -9.04 -14.06 2.11
N PRO A 139 -8.80 -12.75 2.22
CA PRO A 139 -8.94 -11.82 1.10
C PRO A 139 -7.98 -12.16 -0.03
N ILE A 140 -8.27 -11.66 -1.23
CA ILE A 140 -7.39 -11.81 -2.39
C ILE A 140 -6.45 -10.62 -2.44
N GLN A 141 -5.20 -10.86 -2.09
CA GLN A 141 -4.14 -9.86 -2.26
C GLN A 141 -3.83 -9.63 -3.74
N MET A 142 -3.48 -8.42 -4.12
CA MET A 142 -3.25 -8.01 -5.51
C MET A 142 -4.47 -8.28 -6.42
N GLY A 143 -5.68 -8.21 -5.84
CA GLY A 143 -6.94 -8.57 -6.52
C GLY A 143 -7.19 -7.73 -7.76
N GLY A 144 -6.94 -6.43 -7.71
CA GLY A 144 -7.06 -5.53 -8.84
C GLY A 144 -6.17 -5.98 -10.02
N PHE A 145 -4.87 -6.21 -9.78
CA PHE A 145 -3.95 -6.70 -10.84
C PHE A 145 -4.30 -8.10 -11.34
N ALA A 146 -4.86 -8.95 -10.49
CA ALA A 146 -5.30 -10.29 -10.87
C ALA A 146 -6.54 -10.26 -11.79
N ALA A 147 -7.39 -9.24 -11.66
CA ALA A 147 -8.61 -9.06 -12.47
C ALA A 147 -8.34 -8.40 -13.84
N LEU A 148 -7.25 -7.64 -13.98
CA LEU A 148 -6.90 -6.99 -15.23
C LEU A 148 -6.39 -8.00 -16.28
N ASP A 149 -6.71 -7.75 -17.57
CA ASP A 149 -6.12 -8.47 -18.68
C ASP A 149 -4.70 -7.96 -19.03
N ASP A 150 -4.03 -8.64 -19.97
CA ASP A 150 -2.66 -8.30 -20.35
C ASP A 150 -2.55 -6.92 -21.03
N ALA A 151 -3.54 -6.51 -21.82
CA ALA A 151 -3.53 -5.21 -22.49
C ALA A 151 -3.71 -4.07 -21.48
N GLN A 152 -4.57 -4.25 -20.50
CA GLN A 152 -4.82 -3.32 -19.40
C GLN A 152 -3.57 -3.16 -18.53
N ARG A 153 -2.93 -4.27 -18.11
CA ARG A 153 -1.66 -4.24 -17.36
C ARG A 153 -0.54 -3.54 -18.12
N LYS A 154 -0.41 -3.79 -19.43
CA LYS A 154 0.57 -3.10 -20.29
C LYS A 154 0.33 -1.60 -20.35
N LYS A 155 -0.94 -1.19 -20.47
CA LYS A 155 -1.32 0.22 -20.50
C LYS A 155 -0.95 0.92 -19.18
N ILE A 156 -1.26 0.33 -18.04
CA ILE A 156 -0.89 0.83 -16.71
C ILE A 156 0.63 0.89 -16.55
N ALA A 157 1.35 -0.16 -16.94
CA ALA A 157 2.80 -0.22 -16.88
C ALA A 157 3.46 0.89 -17.70
N ALA A 158 2.91 1.20 -18.89
CA ALA A 158 3.40 2.28 -19.74
C ALA A 158 3.21 3.65 -19.05
N ALA A 159 2.02 3.94 -18.53
CA ALA A 159 1.75 5.20 -17.82
C ALA A 159 2.62 5.38 -16.57
N LEU A 160 2.75 4.33 -15.75
CA LEU A 160 3.59 4.34 -14.56
C LEU A 160 5.08 4.56 -14.92
N SER A 161 5.58 3.91 -15.99
CA SER A 161 6.94 4.10 -16.49
C SER A 161 7.20 5.54 -16.94
N VAL A 162 6.22 6.20 -17.56
CA VAL A 162 6.32 7.63 -17.95
C VAL A 162 6.47 8.52 -16.73
N ALA A 163 5.62 8.33 -15.70
CA ALA A 163 5.71 9.10 -14.46
C ALA A 163 7.06 8.87 -13.73
N LEU A 164 7.51 7.61 -13.64
CA LEU A 164 8.82 7.25 -13.07
C LEU A 164 9.97 7.92 -13.82
N THR A 165 9.97 7.86 -15.15
CA THR A 165 11.04 8.45 -15.97
C THR A 165 11.11 9.97 -15.78
N ARG A 166 9.97 10.62 -15.63
CA ARG A 166 9.91 12.08 -15.43
C ARG A 166 10.51 12.50 -14.08
N ILE A 167 10.27 11.76 -13.00
CA ILE A 167 10.63 12.18 -11.64
C ILE A 167 11.93 11.51 -11.15
N PHE A 168 12.16 10.26 -11.56
CA PHE A 168 13.29 9.43 -11.15
C PHE A 168 14.00 8.82 -12.38
N PRO A 169 14.58 9.61 -13.29
CA PRO A 169 15.10 9.12 -14.56
C PRO A 169 16.17 8.02 -14.40
N ASP A 170 17.00 8.11 -13.37
CA ASP A 170 18.07 7.14 -13.09
C ASP A 170 17.57 5.84 -12.45
N SER A 171 16.33 5.84 -11.95
CA SER A 171 15.70 4.72 -11.26
C SER A 171 14.39 4.28 -11.91
N ALA A 172 14.09 4.76 -13.13
CA ALA A 172 12.85 4.42 -13.83
C ALA A 172 12.85 2.94 -14.26
N LEU A 173 11.74 2.26 -13.99
CA LEU A 173 11.49 0.92 -14.48
C LEU A 173 10.82 0.98 -15.87
N SER A 174 11.29 0.15 -16.81
CA SER A 174 10.64 0.04 -18.10
C SER A 174 9.23 -0.57 -17.98
N PRO A 175 8.31 -0.33 -18.94
CA PRO A 175 6.98 -0.93 -18.93
C PRO A 175 7.02 -2.45 -18.76
N ARG A 176 7.90 -3.13 -19.50
CA ARG A 176 8.08 -4.59 -19.41
C ARG A 176 8.51 -5.05 -18.01
N ARG A 177 9.35 -4.25 -17.34
CA ARG A 177 9.79 -4.57 -15.98
C ARG A 177 8.64 -4.41 -14.97
N LEU A 178 7.82 -3.38 -15.13
CA LEU A 178 6.61 -3.16 -14.31
C LEU A 178 5.57 -4.27 -14.52
N GLU A 179 5.31 -4.69 -15.76
CA GLU A 179 4.45 -5.85 -16.03
C GLU A 179 4.96 -7.12 -15.32
N THR A 180 6.29 -7.30 -15.29
CA THR A 180 6.90 -8.41 -14.54
C THR A 180 6.64 -8.27 -13.04
N CYS A 181 6.77 -7.06 -12.48
CA CYS A 181 6.48 -6.81 -11.05
C CYS A 181 5.02 -7.12 -10.72
N PHE A 182 4.07 -6.72 -11.55
CA PHE A 182 2.65 -7.02 -11.34
C PHE A 182 2.38 -8.53 -11.35
N SER A 183 2.95 -9.24 -12.32
CA SER A 183 2.78 -10.69 -12.45
C SER A 183 3.44 -11.46 -11.29
N ASP A 184 4.65 -11.04 -10.89
CA ASP A 184 5.39 -11.66 -9.78
C ASP A 184 4.64 -11.42 -8.46
N ALA A 185 4.10 -10.22 -8.21
CA ALA A 185 3.32 -9.92 -7.02
C ALA A 185 2.07 -10.79 -6.93
N VAL A 186 1.25 -10.84 -7.98
CA VAL A 186 0.07 -11.72 -8.03
C VAL A 186 0.44 -13.18 -7.82
N GLY A 187 1.51 -13.66 -8.46
CA GLY A 187 1.97 -15.05 -8.35
C GLY A 187 2.45 -15.39 -6.95
N LEU A 188 3.23 -14.50 -6.32
CA LEU A 188 3.76 -14.73 -4.97
C LEU A 188 2.66 -14.66 -3.91
N CYS A 189 1.75 -13.69 -3.98
CA CYS A 189 0.62 -13.61 -3.05
C CYS A 189 -0.28 -14.85 -3.13
N ARG A 190 -0.56 -15.36 -4.34
CA ARG A 190 -1.28 -16.63 -4.52
C ARG A 190 -0.52 -17.82 -3.93
N PHE A 191 0.80 -17.86 -4.08
CA PHE A 191 1.63 -18.91 -3.52
C PHE A 191 1.65 -18.86 -1.99
N LEU A 192 1.72 -17.69 -1.38
CA LEU A 192 1.76 -17.50 0.08
C LEU A 192 0.39 -17.68 0.74
N ARG A 193 -0.71 -17.62 0.00
CA ARG A 193 -2.07 -17.78 0.54
C ARG A 193 -2.28 -19.18 1.12
N SER A 194 -2.75 -19.26 2.36
CA SER A 194 -2.95 -20.51 3.10
C SER A 194 -4.22 -20.50 3.95
N GLU A 195 -5.39 -20.68 3.31
CA GLU A 195 -6.72 -20.57 3.96
C GLU A 195 -6.93 -21.56 5.12
N ASP A 196 -6.39 -22.76 5.01
CA ASP A 196 -6.47 -23.80 6.04
C ASP A 196 -5.24 -23.87 6.95
N GLY A 197 -4.31 -22.93 6.81
CA GLY A 197 -3.04 -22.88 7.55
C GLY A 197 -2.07 -24.02 7.25
N LYS A 198 -2.41 -25.00 6.38
CA LYS A 198 -1.51 -26.13 6.09
C LYS A 198 -0.22 -25.70 5.44
N ARG A 199 -0.31 -24.84 4.40
CA ARG A 199 0.88 -24.30 3.72
C ARG A 199 1.75 -23.49 4.67
N TYR A 200 1.14 -22.65 5.51
CA TYR A 200 1.82 -21.90 6.55
C TYR A 200 2.67 -22.83 7.44
N ARG A 201 2.08 -23.90 7.98
CA ARG A 201 2.79 -24.89 8.83
C ARG A 201 3.85 -25.65 8.06
N THR A 202 3.54 -26.14 6.85
CA THR A 202 4.46 -26.96 6.06
C THR A 202 5.70 -26.16 5.64
N LEU A 203 5.52 -24.96 5.08
CA LEU A 203 6.63 -24.10 4.66
C LEU A 203 7.45 -23.65 5.87
N GLY A 204 6.82 -23.28 6.99
CA GLY A 204 7.50 -22.96 8.22
C GLY A 204 8.39 -24.10 8.70
N GLY A 205 7.88 -25.33 8.72
CA GLY A 205 8.66 -26.52 9.11
C GLY A 205 9.86 -26.78 8.19
N VAL A 206 9.72 -26.58 6.89
CA VAL A 206 10.82 -26.75 5.92
C VAL A 206 11.89 -25.66 6.07
N LEU A 207 11.51 -24.43 6.41
CA LEU A 207 12.41 -23.28 6.48
C LEU A 207 13.00 -23.02 7.88
N SER A 208 12.42 -23.60 8.93
CA SER A 208 12.87 -23.43 10.32
C SER A 208 14.35 -23.82 10.53
N PRO A 209 14.91 -24.91 9.94
CA PRO A 209 16.33 -25.21 10.07
C PRO A 209 17.26 -24.13 9.53
N PHE A 210 16.76 -23.30 8.61
CA PHE A 210 17.50 -22.19 8.00
C PHE A 210 17.22 -20.85 8.68
N LYS A 211 16.38 -20.79 9.72
CA LYS A 211 15.91 -19.57 10.41
C LYS A 211 15.20 -18.57 9.49
N LEU A 212 14.55 -19.08 8.44
CA LEU A 212 13.79 -18.28 7.46
C LEU A 212 12.28 -18.36 7.66
N ASP A 213 11.81 -19.19 8.58
CA ASP A 213 10.41 -19.39 8.91
C ASP A 213 9.73 -18.11 9.42
N ALA A 214 10.38 -17.35 10.31
CA ALA A 214 9.86 -16.10 10.82
C ALA A 214 9.65 -15.06 9.70
N THR A 215 10.61 -14.93 8.78
CA THR A 215 10.48 -14.03 7.63
C THR A 215 9.37 -14.48 6.68
N LEU A 216 9.27 -15.79 6.40
CA LEU A 216 8.18 -16.32 5.58
C LEU A 216 6.82 -16.05 6.22
N HIS A 217 6.69 -16.34 7.51
CA HIS A 217 5.43 -16.17 8.23
C HIS A 217 5.00 -14.71 8.32
N ALA A 218 5.95 -13.78 8.41
CA ALA A 218 5.67 -12.35 8.38
C ALA A 218 4.98 -11.90 7.07
N HIS A 219 5.17 -12.64 5.98
CA HIS A 219 4.57 -12.35 4.67
C HIS A 219 3.37 -13.23 4.32
N MET A 220 2.81 -13.95 5.30
CA MET A 220 1.62 -14.78 5.11
C MET A 220 0.51 -14.32 6.04
N MET A 221 -0.68 -14.13 5.48
CA MET A 221 -1.85 -13.84 6.31
C MET A 221 -2.18 -15.01 7.23
N PRO A 222 -2.42 -14.78 8.52
CA PRO A 222 -2.93 -15.82 9.41
C PRO A 222 -4.37 -16.19 9.00
N ALA A 223 -4.75 -17.45 9.18
CA ALA A 223 -6.11 -17.91 8.87
C ALA A 223 -7.17 -17.28 9.80
N GLU A 224 -6.77 -16.97 11.03
CA GLU A 224 -7.59 -16.29 12.03
C GLU A 224 -6.82 -15.08 12.60
N PRO A 225 -7.50 -13.99 12.92
CA PRO A 225 -6.87 -12.85 13.57
C PRO A 225 -6.42 -13.23 14.98
N PRO A 226 -5.38 -12.57 15.53
CA PRO A 226 -4.98 -12.79 16.92
C PRO A 226 -6.06 -12.34 17.91
N THR A 227 -5.97 -12.82 19.13
CA THR A 227 -6.91 -12.48 20.22
C THR A 227 -6.55 -11.19 20.94
N GLU A 228 -5.32 -10.72 20.76
CA GLU A 228 -4.82 -9.45 21.29
C GLU A 228 -5.48 -8.27 20.58
N ASP A 229 -5.62 -7.15 21.24
CA ASP A 229 -6.15 -5.91 20.67
C ASP A 229 -5.12 -5.23 19.75
N ILE A 230 -4.85 -5.86 18.60
CA ILE A 230 -3.95 -5.30 17.59
C ILE A 230 -4.53 -4.09 16.84
N ALA A 231 -5.85 -3.92 16.92
CA ALA A 231 -6.56 -2.81 16.29
C ALA A 231 -6.64 -1.56 17.18
N ASN A 232 -6.14 -1.64 18.40
CA ASN A 232 -6.28 -0.58 19.39
C ASN A 232 -7.74 -0.17 19.66
N ASP A 233 -8.66 -1.12 19.71
CA ASP A 233 -10.09 -0.85 19.98
C ASP A 233 -10.30 -0.22 21.37
N ALA A 234 -9.38 -0.47 22.30
CA ALA A 234 -9.35 0.14 23.61
C ALA A 234 -8.86 1.60 23.63
N HIS A 235 -8.46 2.16 22.48
CA HIS A 235 -7.89 3.50 22.34
C HIS A 235 -6.71 3.76 23.31
N ALA A 236 -5.86 2.76 23.51
CA ALA A 236 -4.64 2.91 24.30
C ALA A 236 -3.71 3.96 23.65
N PRO A 237 -2.92 4.68 24.49
CA PRO A 237 -2.00 5.69 23.95
C PRO A 237 -0.86 5.06 23.17
N TRP A 238 -0.54 5.64 22.01
CA TRP A 238 0.63 5.30 21.20
C TRP A 238 1.23 6.57 20.58
N ALA A 239 2.47 6.49 20.11
CA ALA A 239 3.12 7.60 19.43
C ALA A 239 3.87 7.08 18.20
N SER A 240 3.85 7.87 17.11
CA SER A 240 4.66 7.57 15.94
C SER A 240 6.14 7.57 16.29
N ILE A 241 6.91 6.67 15.69
CA ILE A 241 8.37 6.64 15.88
C ILE A 241 9.06 7.93 15.40
N TRP A 242 8.43 8.69 14.51
CA TRP A 242 8.93 9.97 14.01
C TRP A 242 8.52 11.17 14.86
N THR A 243 7.44 11.07 15.60
CA THR A 243 6.92 12.10 16.52
C THR A 243 6.61 11.50 17.89
N PRO A 244 7.66 11.04 18.63
CA PRO A 244 7.46 10.31 19.89
C PRO A 244 6.84 11.14 21.02
N ASP A 245 6.84 12.46 20.91
CA ASP A 245 6.23 13.38 21.87
C ASP A 245 4.74 13.64 21.58
N GLU A 246 4.21 13.19 20.46
CA GLU A 246 2.81 13.36 20.06
C GLU A 246 2.02 12.08 20.37
N ILE A 247 1.28 12.09 21.48
CA ILE A 247 0.46 10.94 21.89
C ILE A 247 -0.84 10.91 21.08
N ARG A 248 -1.11 9.77 20.48
CA ARG A 248 -2.31 9.43 19.71
C ARG A 248 -3.07 8.31 20.39
N HIS A 249 -4.34 8.17 20.03
CA HIS A 249 -5.25 7.15 20.57
C HIS A 249 -6.08 6.47 19.47
N ASP A 250 -5.80 6.78 18.21
CA ASP A 250 -6.57 6.25 17.09
C ASP A 250 -6.55 4.73 17.08
N SER A 251 -7.71 4.15 16.87
CA SER A 251 -7.89 2.73 16.56
C SER A 251 -7.72 2.47 15.05
N PHE A 252 -7.69 1.20 14.67
CA PHE A 252 -7.75 0.80 13.26
C PHE A 252 -8.97 1.41 12.56
N ASP A 253 -10.15 1.38 13.18
CA ASP A 253 -11.38 1.86 12.57
C ASP A 253 -11.39 3.39 12.41
N ASP A 254 -10.74 4.13 13.32
CA ASP A 254 -10.53 5.58 13.16
C ASP A 254 -9.63 5.87 11.97
N LEU A 255 -8.50 5.17 11.86
CA LEU A 255 -7.56 5.31 10.75
C LEU A 255 -8.18 4.90 9.41
N PHE A 256 -9.00 3.84 9.40
CA PHE A 256 -9.74 3.40 8.22
C PHE A 256 -10.72 4.47 7.76
N SER A 257 -11.54 4.99 8.67
CA SER A 257 -12.53 6.04 8.36
C SER A 257 -11.85 7.32 7.86
N ALA A 258 -10.74 7.73 8.48
CA ALA A 258 -9.95 8.87 8.06
C ALA A 258 -9.34 8.65 6.65
N SER A 259 -8.86 7.43 6.38
CA SER A 259 -8.30 7.06 5.07
C SER A 259 -9.36 7.09 3.97
N VAL A 260 -10.59 6.60 4.23
CA VAL A 260 -11.71 6.67 3.27
C VAL A 260 -12.04 8.12 2.95
N GLY A 261 -12.30 8.96 3.96
CA GLY A 261 -12.63 10.37 3.75
C GLY A 261 -11.52 11.13 3.01
N ARG A 262 -10.25 10.86 3.37
CA ARG A 262 -9.10 11.44 2.68
C ARG A 262 -8.99 10.97 1.23
N SER A 263 -9.28 9.70 0.97
CA SER A 263 -9.32 9.12 -0.37
C SER A 263 -10.39 9.75 -1.24
N GLU A 264 -11.59 10.01 -0.71
CA GLU A 264 -12.66 10.71 -1.43
C GLU A 264 -12.22 12.10 -1.91
N GLU A 265 -11.63 12.90 -1.02
CA GLU A 265 -11.11 14.23 -1.38
C GLU A 265 -10.05 14.19 -2.49
N LEU A 266 -9.07 13.29 -2.33
CA LEU A 266 -7.96 13.15 -3.28
C LEU A 266 -8.42 12.59 -4.62
N MET A 267 -9.32 11.60 -4.64
CA MET A 267 -9.90 11.05 -5.86
C MET A 267 -10.68 12.10 -6.63
N LEU A 268 -11.52 12.89 -5.97
CA LEU A 268 -12.27 13.99 -6.61
C LEU A 268 -11.33 15.01 -7.24
N ALA A 269 -10.31 15.45 -6.50
CA ALA A 269 -9.36 16.44 -6.99
C ALA A 269 -8.49 15.92 -8.13
N ALA A 270 -7.97 14.68 -8.03
CA ALA A 270 -7.16 14.05 -9.06
C ALA A 270 -8.00 13.77 -10.33
N ASN A 271 -9.21 13.24 -10.18
CA ASN A 271 -10.11 12.99 -11.31
C ASN A 271 -10.52 14.31 -11.99
N ALA A 272 -10.78 15.38 -11.23
CA ALA A 272 -11.05 16.71 -11.79
C ALA A 272 -9.85 17.23 -12.58
N LEU A 273 -8.62 17.12 -12.04
CA LEU A 273 -7.40 17.53 -12.73
C LEU A 273 -7.21 16.78 -14.05
N MET A 274 -7.30 15.45 -14.04
CA MET A 274 -7.15 14.60 -15.22
C MET A 274 -8.23 14.84 -16.30
N ASN A 275 -9.37 15.41 -15.91
CA ASN A 275 -10.43 15.83 -16.83
C ASN A 275 -10.37 17.35 -17.20
N GLY A 276 -9.26 18.02 -16.91
CA GLY A 276 -9.06 19.44 -17.25
C GLY A 276 -9.90 20.43 -16.45
N ARG A 277 -10.47 20.02 -15.31
CA ARG A 277 -11.34 20.84 -14.45
C ARG A 277 -10.72 21.18 -13.09
N GLY A 278 -9.52 20.71 -12.81
CA GLY A 278 -8.77 20.95 -11.58
C GLY A 278 -7.51 21.78 -11.79
N SER A 279 -6.76 22.01 -10.71
CA SER A 279 -5.45 22.64 -10.78
C SER A 279 -4.39 21.85 -10.04
N TYR A 280 -3.16 21.85 -10.55
CA TYR A 280 -2.00 21.22 -9.90
C TYR A 280 -1.75 21.81 -8.51
N ALA A 281 -1.88 23.13 -8.35
CA ALA A 281 -1.67 23.80 -7.08
C ALA A 281 -2.68 23.34 -6.01
N ALA A 282 -3.97 23.20 -6.37
CA ALA A 282 -5.00 22.71 -5.46
C ALA A 282 -4.75 21.27 -5.05
N LEU A 283 -4.45 20.37 -6.01
CA LEU A 283 -4.17 18.97 -5.70
C LEU A 283 -2.87 18.83 -4.86
N ARG A 284 -1.81 19.58 -5.19
CA ARG A 284 -0.56 19.62 -4.40
C ARG A 284 -0.80 20.09 -2.97
N SER A 285 -1.58 21.16 -2.78
CA SER A 285 -1.94 21.64 -1.45
C SER A 285 -2.76 20.60 -0.68
N LEU A 286 -3.64 19.88 -1.38
CA LEU A 286 -4.49 18.88 -0.76
C LEU A 286 -3.68 17.66 -0.32
N HIS A 287 -2.84 17.04 -1.15
CA HIS A 287 -2.09 15.86 -0.74
C HIS A 287 -0.91 16.18 0.20
N GLY A 288 -0.33 17.36 0.17
CA GLY A 288 0.68 17.84 1.12
C GLY A 288 2.09 17.25 0.96
N GLY A 289 2.33 16.36 0.00
CA GLY A 289 3.65 15.76 -0.24
C GLY A 289 4.20 14.97 0.96
N LEU A 290 3.38 14.13 1.56
CA LEU A 290 3.78 13.33 2.73
C LEU A 290 4.58 12.09 2.30
N SER A 291 5.51 11.65 3.14
CA SER A 291 6.09 10.30 3.06
C SER A 291 5.02 9.28 3.44
N TYR A 292 4.90 8.21 2.68
CA TYR A 292 3.96 7.12 2.96
C TYR A 292 4.31 6.42 4.27
N ASP A 293 5.61 6.35 4.63
CA ASP A 293 6.04 5.70 5.86
C ASP A 293 5.69 6.51 7.12
N SER A 294 5.93 7.81 7.11
CA SER A 294 5.87 8.63 8.32
C SER A 294 4.60 9.49 8.46
N GLY A 295 3.87 9.70 7.35
CA GLY A 295 2.79 10.69 7.32
C GLY A 295 3.24 12.15 7.45
N LEU A 296 4.54 12.41 7.46
CA LEU A 296 5.15 13.75 7.51
C LEU A 296 5.60 14.21 6.12
N PRO A 297 5.80 15.52 5.89
CA PRO A 297 6.39 15.99 4.63
C PRO A 297 7.66 15.21 4.32
N TRP A 298 7.75 14.69 3.08
CA TRP A 298 8.84 13.76 2.73
C TRP A 298 10.25 14.33 2.94
N GLN A 299 10.40 15.66 2.86
CA GLN A 299 11.67 16.34 3.13
C GLN A 299 12.06 16.32 4.62
N SER A 300 11.09 16.07 5.51
CA SER A 300 11.29 16.09 6.97
C SER A 300 11.35 14.69 7.58
N THR A 301 11.25 13.64 6.76
CA THR A 301 11.27 12.25 7.22
C THR A 301 12.70 11.66 7.19
N CYS A 302 12.90 10.59 7.92
CA CYS A 302 14.13 9.80 7.91
C CYS A 302 13.77 8.30 7.87
N PRO A 303 14.73 7.41 7.51
CA PRO A 303 14.49 5.96 7.57
C PRO A 303 14.00 5.50 8.95
N PRO A 304 13.14 4.46 9.04
CA PRO A 304 12.62 3.97 10.31
C PRO A 304 13.69 3.65 11.37
N SER A 305 14.83 3.11 10.94
CA SER A 305 15.96 2.81 11.82
C SER A 305 16.69 4.05 12.39
N GLN A 306 16.35 5.24 11.91
CA GLN A 306 16.91 6.53 12.33
C GLN A 306 15.85 7.44 12.95
N ALA A 307 14.61 6.96 13.09
CA ALA A 307 13.52 7.72 13.67
C ALA A 307 13.79 8.03 15.16
N PRO A 308 13.37 9.20 15.68
CA PRO A 308 13.64 9.61 17.06
C PRO A 308 13.12 8.62 18.12
N GLY A 309 12.05 7.89 17.84
CA GLY A 309 11.45 6.88 18.72
C GLY A 309 12.12 5.50 18.67
N VAL A 310 13.21 5.33 17.92
CA VAL A 310 13.94 4.05 17.76
C VAL A 310 15.32 4.14 18.40
N LYS A 311 15.76 3.04 19.06
CA LYS A 311 17.08 2.96 19.75
C LYS A 311 18.16 2.38 18.86
#